data_67c17e4eb4df8c5d4f82c37d68e7979b
#
_entry.id   67c17e4eb4df8c5d4f82c37d68e7979b
#
_cell.length_a   1.000
_cell.length_b   1.000
_cell.length_c   1.000
_cell.angle_alpha   90.00
_cell.angle_beta   90.00
_cell.angle_gamma   90.00
#
_symmetry.space_group_name_H-M   'P 1'
#
loop_
_entity.id
_entity.type
_entity.pdbx_description
1 polymer ?
#
loop_
_entity_poly.entity_id
_entity_poly.type
_entity_poly.pdbx_seq_one_letter_code
_entity_poly.pdbx_strand_id
1 'polypeptide(L)'
;TPEGAATDAFNRIADAAPGQWIYDCYNAEYLFFPFCESRTVGEMLAFHTEERRDAKLTYVIDLYADNLAEYPDAVSLDHAQLDRSGYYALARKDAANHDHPKERQLDFFGGLRWRFEEHVPEARRKIDRISIFRAKPDVKLREDHTLTEEELNTYACPWHHNITAAICSFRTAKALKSNPGSKFDIETFKWHNSAPFEWHSRQLLDLGLMEPGQWF
;
A
#
# COMPACT_ATOMS: atom_id res chain seq x y z
N THR A 1 -17.55 5.77 -9.00
CA THR A 1 -16.88 6.03 -7.73
C THR A 1 -15.71 7.00 -7.92
N PRO A 2 -15.29 7.79 -6.91
CA PRO A 2 -14.08 8.63 -7.03
C PRO A 2 -12.83 7.82 -7.38
N GLU A 3 -12.74 6.59 -6.89
CA GLU A 3 -11.63 5.67 -7.19
C GLU A 3 -11.67 5.17 -8.63
N GLY A 4 -12.85 4.82 -9.13
CA GLY A 4 -13.02 4.46 -10.54
C GLY A 4 -12.51 5.57 -11.47
N ALA A 5 -12.83 6.83 -11.15
CA ALA A 5 -12.33 7.97 -11.90
C ALA A 5 -10.80 8.12 -11.82
N ALA A 6 -10.19 7.84 -10.65
CA ALA A 6 -8.74 7.84 -10.49
C ALA A 6 -8.10 6.70 -11.29
N THR A 7 -8.61 5.49 -11.17
CA THR A 7 -8.14 4.31 -11.92
C THR A 7 -8.22 4.52 -13.43
N ASP A 8 -9.32 5.11 -13.91
CA ASP A 8 -9.47 5.46 -15.33
C ASP A 8 -8.43 6.50 -15.77
N ALA A 9 -8.09 7.46 -14.92
CA ALA A 9 -7.07 8.45 -15.22
C ALA A 9 -5.68 7.80 -15.31
N PHE A 10 -5.33 6.93 -14.37
CA PHE A 10 -4.07 6.17 -14.42
C PHE A 10 -3.98 5.28 -15.65
N ASN A 11 -5.04 4.57 -16.00
CA ASN A 11 -5.09 3.73 -17.21
C ASN A 11 -4.91 4.56 -18.49
N ARG A 12 -5.51 5.75 -18.59
CA ARG A 12 -5.29 6.65 -19.72
C ARG A 12 -3.85 7.15 -19.83
N ILE A 13 -3.21 7.44 -18.68
CA ILE A 13 -1.79 7.82 -18.65
C ILE A 13 -0.92 6.63 -19.09
N ALA A 14 -1.21 5.43 -18.61
CA ALA A 14 -0.49 4.22 -19.00
C ALA A 14 -0.61 3.95 -20.51
N ASP A 15 -1.81 4.13 -21.09
CA ASP A 15 -2.04 3.97 -22.52
C ASP A 15 -1.25 4.99 -23.38
N ALA A 16 -1.06 6.19 -22.85
CA ALA A 16 -0.31 7.24 -23.52
C ALA A 16 1.22 7.10 -23.39
N ALA A 17 1.70 6.22 -22.48
CA ALA A 17 3.11 6.07 -22.16
C ALA A 17 3.57 4.60 -22.15
N PRO A 18 3.38 3.84 -23.25
CA PRO A 18 3.72 2.43 -23.29
C PRO A 18 5.21 2.17 -23.00
N GLY A 19 5.48 1.16 -22.19
CA GLY A 19 6.82 0.79 -21.77
C GLY A 19 7.41 1.64 -20.62
N GLN A 20 6.74 2.72 -20.23
CA GLN A 20 7.16 3.53 -19.09
C GLN A 20 6.67 2.95 -17.77
N TRP A 21 7.40 3.25 -16.69
CA TRP A 21 6.95 2.96 -15.35
C TRP A 21 5.92 4.00 -14.89
N ILE A 22 4.81 3.53 -14.36
CA ILE A 22 3.73 4.34 -13.80
C ILE A 22 3.77 4.16 -12.28
N TYR A 23 3.64 5.27 -11.57
CA TYR A 23 3.45 5.27 -10.11
C TYR A 23 2.08 5.87 -9.78
N ASP A 24 1.21 5.03 -9.23
CA ASP A 24 -0.11 5.39 -8.73
C ASP A 24 -0.02 5.83 -7.26
N CYS A 25 -0.27 7.11 -6.99
CA CYS A 25 -0.28 7.66 -5.64
C CYS A 25 -1.38 8.71 -5.45
N TYR A 26 -1.77 8.89 -4.20
CA TYR A 26 -2.73 9.91 -3.77
C TYR A 26 -2.06 10.97 -2.90
N ASN A 27 -2.81 12.05 -2.59
CA ASN A 27 -2.37 13.05 -1.62
C ASN A 27 -2.13 12.41 -0.25
N ALA A 28 -1.16 12.94 0.50
CA ALA A 28 -0.75 12.49 1.83
C ALA A 28 -0.29 11.01 1.86
N GLU A 29 0.33 10.57 0.76
CA GLU A 29 0.99 9.28 0.62
C GLU A 29 2.48 9.48 0.33
N TYR A 30 3.31 8.71 1.03
CA TYR A 30 4.76 8.79 0.97
C TYR A 30 5.32 7.42 0.61
N LEU A 31 6.05 7.34 -0.50
CA LEU A 31 6.68 6.09 -0.95
C LEU A 31 7.97 5.85 -0.18
N PHE A 32 8.05 4.66 0.44
CA PHE A 32 9.27 4.11 1.00
C PHE A 32 9.62 2.81 0.26
N PHE A 33 10.88 2.66 -0.05
CA PHE A 33 11.45 1.41 -0.58
C PHE A 33 12.79 1.16 0.11
N PRO A 34 13.31 -0.05 0.11
CA PRO A 34 14.56 -0.35 0.81
C PRO A 34 15.67 0.60 0.42
N PHE A 35 16.27 1.24 1.42
CA PHE A 35 17.40 2.19 1.27
C PHE A 35 17.05 3.46 0.48
N CYS A 36 15.80 3.93 0.50
CA CYS A 36 15.36 5.12 -0.23
C CYS A 36 16.05 6.42 0.22
N GLU A 37 16.76 6.43 1.34
CA GLU A 37 17.57 7.55 1.81
C GLU A 37 18.88 7.71 1.02
N SER A 38 19.36 6.64 0.40
CA SER A 38 20.64 6.61 -0.33
C SER A 38 20.51 6.13 -1.78
N ARG A 39 19.37 5.57 -2.14
CA ARG A 39 19.09 5.06 -3.48
C ARG A 39 17.91 5.78 -4.12
N THR A 40 17.98 5.95 -5.42
CA THR A 40 16.93 6.60 -6.20
C THR A 40 15.84 5.63 -6.63
N VAL A 41 14.65 6.14 -6.90
CA VAL A 41 13.57 5.36 -7.54
C VAL A 41 14.04 4.78 -8.88
N GLY A 42 14.85 5.54 -9.64
CA GLY A 42 15.41 5.07 -10.92
C GLY A 42 16.26 3.82 -10.77
N GLU A 43 17.12 3.74 -9.75
CA GLU A 43 17.93 2.53 -9.47
C GLU A 43 17.04 1.34 -9.11
N MET A 44 16.01 1.55 -8.27
CA MET A 44 15.06 0.51 -7.94
C MET A 44 14.32 -0.01 -9.18
N LEU A 45 13.88 0.88 -10.06
CA LEU A 45 13.18 0.49 -11.30
C LEU A 45 14.11 -0.17 -12.31
N ALA A 46 15.37 0.24 -12.38
CA ALA A 46 16.40 -0.43 -13.18
C ALA A 46 16.59 -1.89 -12.72
N PHE A 47 16.74 -2.11 -11.42
CA PHE A 47 16.83 -3.44 -10.84
C PHE A 47 15.60 -4.31 -11.20
N HIS A 48 14.38 -3.78 -11.04
CA HIS A 48 13.18 -4.52 -11.44
C HIS A 48 13.13 -4.85 -12.93
N THR A 49 13.62 -3.95 -13.76
CA THR A 49 13.70 -4.16 -15.21
C THR A 49 14.70 -5.28 -15.56
N GLU A 50 15.87 -5.31 -14.91
CA GLU A 50 16.88 -6.37 -15.07
C GLU A 50 16.34 -7.71 -14.63
N GLU A 51 15.58 -7.76 -13.54
CA GLU A 51 14.86 -8.94 -13.03
C GLU A 51 13.61 -9.31 -13.86
N ARG A 52 13.33 -8.60 -14.95
CA ARG A 52 12.18 -8.78 -15.84
C ARG A 52 10.83 -8.71 -15.10
N ARG A 53 10.74 -7.81 -14.14
CA ARG A 53 9.50 -7.54 -13.38
C ARG A 53 8.84 -6.28 -13.94
N ASP A 54 7.54 -6.35 -14.15
CA ASP A 54 6.76 -5.25 -14.70
C ASP A 54 5.75 -4.68 -13.71
N ALA A 55 5.70 -5.21 -12.49
CA ALA A 55 4.85 -4.70 -11.42
C ALA A 55 5.52 -4.85 -10.05
N LYS A 56 5.15 -3.99 -9.11
CA LYS A 56 5.67 -4.00 -7.75
C LYS A 56 4.53 -3.94 -6.75
N LEU A 57 4.49 -4.93 -5.86
CA LEU A 57 3.60 -4.94 -4.72
C LEU A 57 4.04 -3.88 -3.71
N THR A 58 3.09 -3.13 -3.19
CA THR A 58 3.27 -2.17 -2.11
C THR A 58 2.30 -2.45 -0.97
N TYR A 59 2.68 -2.10 0.25
CA TYR A 59 1.80 -2.12 1.40
C TYR A 59 1.46 -0.70 1.82
N VAL A 60 0.19 -0.42 2.00
CA VAL A 60 -0.26 0.87 2.55
C VAL A 60 -0.19 0.80 4.06
N ILE A 61 0.74 1.52 4.64
CA ILE A 61 0.93 1.63 6.08
C ILE A 61 0.22 2.88 6.58
N ASP A 62 -0.80 2.68 7.39
CA ASP A 62 -1.58 3.80 7.93
C ASP A 62 -0.75 4.60 8.94
N LEU A 63 -0.59 5.90 8.67
CA LEU A 63 -0.04 6.87 9.61
C LEU A 63 -1.17 7.67 10.27
N TYR A 64 -0.92 8.12 11.49
CA TYR A 64 -1.84 8.97 12.25
C TYR A 64 -1.09 9.85 13.25
N ALA A 65 -1.67 11.01 13.58
CA ALA A 65 -1.13 11.88 14.61
C ALA A 65 -1.31 11.25 16.00
N ASP A 66 -0.38 11.51 16.90
CA ASP A 66 -0.37 10.98 18.27
C ASP A 66 -1.42 11.62 19.20
N ASN A 67 -1.88 12.83 18.86
CA ASN A 67 -2.85 13.60 19.65
C ASN A 67 -3.94 14.20 18.75
N LEU A 68 -5.16 13.65 18.83
CA LEU A 68 -6.29 14.11 18.02
C LEU A 68 -6.93 15.41 18.54
N ALA A 69 -6.63 15.84 19.76
CA ALA A 69 -7.07 17.16 20.25
C ALA A 69 -6.26 18.30 19.60
N GLU A 70 -4.98 18.04 19.34
CA GLU A 70 -4.08 18.98 18.67
C GLU A 70 -4.19 18.88 17.13
N TYR A 71 -4.36 17.66 16.62
CA TYR A 71 -4.49 17.35 15.18
C TYR A 71 -5.84 16.71 14.87
N PRO A 72 -6.94 17.51 14.78
CA PRO A 72 -8.31 16.97 14.66
C PRO A 72 -8.57 16.16 13.38
N ASP A 73 -7.80 16.41 12.32
CA ASP A 73 -7.84 15.65 11.06
C ASP A 73 -6.89 14.42 11.05
N ALA A 74 -6.25 14.16 12.20
CA ALA A 74 -5.30 13.07 12.42
C ALA A 74 -4.02 13.13 11.57
N VAL A 75 -3.66 14.31 11.06
CA VAL A 75 -2.47 14.50 10.21
C VAL A 75 -1.43 15.34 10.95
N SER A 76 -0.25 14.78 11.16
CA SER A 76 0.92 15.51 11.64
C SER A 76 2.19 14.80 11.12
N LEU A 77 3.08 15.54 10.48
CA LEU A 77 4.35 14.99 10.01
C LEU A 77 5.32 14.80 11.18
N ASP A 78 5.36 15.76 12.10
CA ASP A 78 6.29 15.76 13.24
C ASP A 78 5.89 14.77 14.34
N HIS A 79 4.58 14.47 14.45
CA HIS A 79 4.00 13.59 15.45
C HIS A 79 3.32 12.36 14.85
N ALA A 80 3.82 11.92 13.68
CA ALA A 80 3.32 10.74 13.00
C ALA A 80 3.59 9.47 13.82
N GLN A 81 2.59 8.61 13.89
CA GLN A 81 2.67 7.28 14.50
C GLN A 81 2.30 6.23 13.46
N LEU A 82 2.76 5.01 13.65
CA LEU A 82 2.33 3.81 12.94
C LEU A 82 2.08 2.65 13.92
N ASP A 83 1.41 1.63 13.46
CA ASP A 83 1.24 0.37 14.19
C ASP A 83 2.43 -0.55 13.91
N ARG A 84 3.15 -1.00 14.96
CA ARG A 84 4.32 -1.90 14.84
C ARG A 84 3.95 -3.34 14.51
N SER A 85 2.70 -3.74 14.75
CA SER A 85 2.22 -5.11 14.57
C SER A 85 0.70 -5.12 14.34
N GLY A 86 0.13 -6.30 14.15
CA GLY A 86 -1.29 -6.44 13.83
C GLY A 86 -1.51 -6.52 12.32
N TYR A 87 -0.50 -6.99 11.59
CA TYR A 87 -0.58 -7.23 10.15
C TYR A 87 -0.63 -8.74 9.89
N TYR A 88 -1.46 -9.15 8.95
CA TYR A 88 -1.61 -10.55 8.55
C TYR A 88 -1.97 -10.67 7.07
N ALA A 89 -1.79 -11.86 6.51
CA ALA A 89 -2.12 -12.15 5.13
C ALA A 89 -3.07 -13.36 5.05
N LEU A 90 -3.97 -13.32 4.09
CA LEU A 90 -4.84 -14.42 3.72
C LEU A 90 -4.67 -14.73 2.24
N ALA A 91 -4.88 -15.99 1.85
CA ALA A 91 -4.91 -16.35 0.45
C ALA A 91 -6.05 -15.60 -0.26
N ARG A 92 -5.74 -14.95 -1.37
CA ARG A 92 -6.74 -14.24 -2.19
C ARG A 92 -7.70 -15.25 -2.79
N LYS A 93 -8.98 -15.01 -2.62
CA LYS A 93 -10.05 -15.87 -3.16
C LYS A 93 -10.28 -15.57 -4.64
N ASP A 94 -10.54 -16.60 -5.41
CA ASP A 94 -10.96 -16.52 -6.80
C ASP A 94 -12.49 -16.68 -6.90
N ALA A 95 -13.19 -15.55 -6.98
CA ALA A 95 -14.66 -15.55 -7.09
C ALA A 95 -15.17 -16.26 -8.35
N ALA A 96 -14.36 -16.34 -9.41
CA ALA A 96 -14.71 -17.06 -10.63
C ALA A 96 -14.54 -18.58 -10.50
N ASN A 97 -13.80 -19.04 -9.46
CA ASN A 97 -13.49 -20.45 -9.21
C ASN A 97 -13.94 -20.88 -7.79
N HIS A 98 -15.20 -20.63 -7.45
CA HIS A 98 -15.80 -21.05 -6.17
C HIS A 98 -15.02 -20.65 -4.92
N ASP A 99 -14.43 -19.46 -4.92
CA ASP A 99 -13.60 -18.93 -3.83
C ASP A 99 -12.35 -19.78 -3.48
N HIS A 100 -11.90 -20.65 -4.41
CA HIS A 100 -10.62 -21.31 -4.23
C HIS A 100 -9.47 -20.30 -4.16
N PRO A 101 -8.44 -20.57 -3.35
CA PRO A 101 -7.28 -19.68 -3.26
C PRO A 101 -6.58 -19.52 -4.61
N LYS A 102 -6.32 -18.29 -5.02
CA LYS A 102 -5.45 -17.98 -6.16
C LYS A 102 -4.01 -18.35 -5.84
N GLU A 103 -3.31 -18.94 -6.81
CA GLU A 103 -1.92 -19.33 -6.63
C GLU A 103 -1.04 -18.10 -6.41
N ARG A 104 -0.26 -18.09 -5.32
CA ARG A 104 0.71 -17.04 -4.95
C ARG A 104 0.14 -15.62 -4.83
N GLN A 105 -1.17 -15.48 -4.71
CA GLN A 105 -1.80 -14.19 -4.46
C GLN A 105 -2.31 -14.13 -3.02
N LEU A 106 -1.96 -13.06 -2.33
CA LEU A 106 -2.36 -12.81 -0.95
C LEU A 106 -3.07 -11.47 -0.86
N ASP A 107 -4.04 -11.39 0.03
CA ASP A 107 -4.62 -10.16 0.52
C ASP A 107 -4.02 -9.87 1.90
N PHE A 108 -3.53 -8.66 2.10
CA PHE A 108 -2.91 -8.22 3.34
C PHE A 108 -3.83 -7.26 4.08
N PHE A 109 -3.81 -7.38 5.40
CA PHE A 109 -4.65 -6.62 6.32
C PHE A 109 -3.82 -6.09 7.48
N GLY A 110 -4.26 -4.97 8.08
CA GLY A 110 -3.61 -4.41 9.26
C GLY A 110 -3.84 -2.90 9.39
N GLY A 111 -3.15 -2.31 10.37
CA GLY A 111 -3.23 -0.89 10.66
C GLY A 111 -4.63 -0.44 11.08
N LEU A 112 -4.94 0.83 10.83
CA LEU A 112 -6.24 1.41 11.19
C LEU A 112 -7.41 0.72 10.49
N ARG A 113 -7.20 0.19 9.29
CA ARG A 113 -8.24 -0.49 8.49
C ARG A 113 -8.73 -1.77 9.13
N TRP A 114 -7.89 -2.44 9.88
CA TRP A 114 -8.22 -3.62 10.68
C TRP A 114 -8.77 -3.22 12.05
N ARG A 115 -8.12 -2.27 12.73
CA ARG A 115 -8.50 -1.86 14.09
C ARG A 115 -9.86 -1.18 14.17
N PHE A 116 -10.30 -0.56 13.09
CA PHE A 116 -11.57 0.16 12.97
C PHE A 116 -12.40 -0.38 11.79
N GLU A 117 -12.37 -1.70 11.62
CA GLU A 117 -13.03 -2.36 10.48
C GLU A 117 -14.55 -2.12 10.42
N GLU A 118 -15.20 -1.86 11.56
CA GLU A 118 -16.62 -1.49 11.63
C GLU A 118 -16.92 -0.16 10.92
N HIS A 119 -15.93 0.70 10.78
CA HIS A 119 -16.03 2.00 10.10
C HIS A 119 -15.41 2.00 8.69
N VAL A 120 -14.77 0.88 8.29
CA VAL A 120 -14.09 0.76 7.00
C VAL A 120 -14.83 -0.23 6.11
N PRO A 121 -15.31 0.20 4.93
CA PRO A 121 -15.96 -0.71 3.99
C PRO A 121 -15.05 -1.90 3.64
N GLU A 122 -15.61 -3.10 3.52
CA GLU A 122 -14.86 -4.34 3.28
C GLU A 122 -13.88 -4.23 2.11
N ALA A 123 -14.31 -3.64 0.99
CA ALA A 123 -13.48 -3.43 -0.19
C ALA A 123 -12.27 -2.51 0.04
N ARG A 124 -12.18 -1.84 1.21
CA ARG A 124 -11.10 -0.91 1.57
C ARG A 124 -10.23 -1.40 2.73
N ARG A 125 -10.48 -2.59 3.26
CA ARG A 125 -9.74 -3.13 4.40
C ARG A 125 -8.37 -3.65 4.02
N LYS A 126 -8.15 -4.04 2.75
CA LYS A 126 -6.85 -4.49 2.27
C LYS A 126 -5.82 -3.36 2.25
N ILE A 127 -4.59 -3.71 2.56
CA ILE A 127 -3.44 -2.80 2.54
C ILE A 127 -2.50 -3.07 1.35
N ASP A 128 -2.64 -4.22 0.67
CA ASP A 128 -1.87 -4.52 -0.53
C ASP A 128 -2.39 -3.73 -1.74
N ARG A 129 -1.44 -3.28 -2.56
CA ARG A 129 -1.72 -2.49 -3.75
C ARG A 129 -0.58 -2.63 -4.76
N ILE A 130 -0.92 -2.76 -6.04
CA ILE A 130 0.06 -2.58 -7.12
C ILE A 130 0.10 -1.09 -7.46
N SER A 131 1.07 -0.39 -6.90
CA SER A 131 1.21 1.05 -7.12
C SER A 131 2.27 1.43 -8.14
N ILE A 132 3.16 0.51 -8.47
CA ILE A 132 4.23 0.76 -9.43
C ILE A 132 4.17 -0.37 -10.46
N PHE A 133 3.94 -0.03 -11.71
CA PHE A 133 3.86 -1.01 -12.80
C PHE A 133 4.35 -0.41 -14.11
N ARG A 134 4.76 -1.29 -15.02
CA ARG A 134 5.17 -0.90 -16.38
C ARG A 134 3.96 -0.87 -17.29
N ALA A 135 3.76 0.24 -17.98
CA ALA A 135 2.65 0.41 -18.90
C ALA A 135 2.77 -0.54 -20.09
N LYS A 136 1.75 -1.37 -20.29
CA LYS A 136 1.60 -2.30 -21.42
C LYS A 136 0.21 -2.13 -22.03
N PRO A 137 0.03 -2.35 -23.35
CA PRO A 137 -1.25 -2.09 -24.03
C PRO A 137 -2.44 -2.81 -23.41
N ASP A 138 -2.26 -4.05 -22.96
CA ASP A 138 -3.34 -4.91 -22.46
C ASP A 138 -3.42 -4.99 -20.94
N VAL A 139 -2.53 -4.29 -20.23
CA VAL A 139 -2.48 -4.28 -18.76
C VAL A 139 -3.17 -3.04 -18.24
N LYS A 140 -4.22 -3.25 -17.42
CA LYS A 140 -5.00 -2.19 -16.78
C LYS A 140 -5.01 -2.36 -15.28
N LEU A 141 -4.97 -1.22 -14.58
CA LEU A 141 -5.20 -1.15 -13.15
C LEU A 141 -6.70 -1.28 -12.88
N ARG A 142 -7.09 -2.13 -11.93
CA ARG A 142 -8.47 -2.31 -11.45
C ARG A 142 -8.75 -1.41 -10.23
N GLU A 143 -10.01 -1.24 -9.87
CA GLU A 143 -10.42 -0.43 -8.70
C GLU A 143 -9.91 -0.99 -7.36
N ASP A 144 -9.61 -2.27 -7.29
CA ASP A 144 -9.00 -2.94 -6.12
C ASP A 144 -7.47 -2.84 -6.11
N HIS A 145 -6.89 -2.03 -6.99
CA HIS A 145 -5.46 -1.84 -7.19
C HIS A 145 -4.68 -3.12 -7.57
N THR A 146 -5.35 -4.09 -8.19
CA THR A 146 -4.71 -5.20 -8.91
C THR A 146 -4.64 -4.89 -10.40
N LEU A 147 -3.82 -5.65 -11.13
CA LEU A 147 -3.72 -5.55 -12.58
C LEU A 147 -4.58 -6.61 -13.27
N THR A 148 -5.02 -6.32 -14.51
CA THR A 148 -5.77 -7.29 -15.34
C THR A 148 -4.95 -8.54 -15.67
N GLU A 149 -3.63 -8.43 -15.76
CA GLU A 149 -2.72 -9.56 -15.92
C GLU A 149 -2.45 -10.21 -14.55
N GLU A 150 -3.01 -11.39 -14.31
CA GLU A 150 -3.02 -12.05 -13.01
C GLU A 150 -1.61 -12.39 -12.48
N GLU A 151 -0.66 -12.70 -13.34
CA GLU A 151 0.72 -13.00 -12.92
C GLU A 151 1.40 -11.82 -12.26
N LEU A 152 1.05 -10.58 -12.64
CA LEU A 152 1.59 -9.37 -12.06
C LEU A 152 1.07 -9.10 -10.64
N ASN A 153 0.03 -9.79 -10.21
CA ASN A 153 -0.57 -9.68 -8.87
C ASN A 153 0.03 -10.68 -7.87
N THR A 154 1.01 -11.49 -8.28
CA THR A 154 1.61 -12.49 -7.41
C THR A 154 2.53 -11.86 -6.37
N TYR A 155 2.39 -12.30 -5.11
CA TYR A 155 3.24 -11.86 -4.00
C TYR A 155 4.65 -12.46 -4.08
N ALA A 156 4.75 -13.77 -4.29
CA ALA A 156 6.01 -14.48 -4.23
C ALA A 156 6.19 -15.49 -5.37
N CYS A 157 7.40 -15.55 -5.91
CA CYS A 157 7.87 -16.65 -6.72
C CYS A 157 8.87 -17.48 -5.92
N PRO A 158 8.88 -18.82 -6.02
CA PRO A 158 9.81 -19.67 -5.27
C PRO A 158 11.29 -19.38 -5.51
N TRP A 159 11.62 -18.79 -6.65
CA TRP A 159 12.97 -18.45 -7.11
C TRP A 159 13.30 -16.96 -7.09
N HIS A 160 12.40 -16.13 -6.60
CA HIS A 160 12.63 -14.71 -6.50
C HIS A 160 12.28 -14.19 -5.09
N HIS A 161 13.21 -13.50 -4.50
CA HIS A 161 12.94 -12.67 -3.34
C HIS A 161 12.44 -11.31 -3.82
N ASN A 162 11.18 -11.02 -3.59
CA ASN A 162 10.59 -9.75 -4.01
C ASN A 162 11.07 -8.62 -3.12
N ILE A 163 11.49 -7.52 -3.75
CA ILE A 163 11.52 -6.25 -3.05
C ILE A 163 10.08 -5.77 -2.95
N THR A 164 9.62 -5.44 -1.75
CA THR A 164 8.38 -4.73 -1.56
C THR A 164 8.64 -3.25 -1.28
N ALA A 165 7.61 -2.43 -1.36
CA ALA A 165 7.66 -1.05 -0.93
C ALA A 165 6.49 -0.76 0.00
N ALA A 166 6.61 0.28 0.80
CA ALA A 166 5.54 0.77 1.64
C ALA A 166 5.05 2.14 1.13
N ILE A 167 3.74 2.33 1.20
CA ILE A 167 3.12 3.64 1.02
C ILE A 167 2.59 4.08 2.38
N CYS A 168 3.34 4.92 3.05
CA CYS A 168 2.94 5.47 4.33
C CYS A 168 1.89 6.56 4.10
N SER A 169 0.70 6.44 4.72
CA SER A 169 -0.48 7.20 4.33
C SER A 169 -1.32 7.66 5.51
N PHE A 170 -1.63 8.96 5.58
CA PHE A 170 -2.58 9.52 6.53
C PHE A 170 -4.05 9.41 6.08
N ARG A 171 -4.32 8.88 4.90
CA ARG A 171 -5.67 8.93 4.31
C ARG A 171 -6.72 8.20 5.12
N THR A 172 -6.42 7.02 5.66
CA THR A 172 -7.36 6.25 6.48
C THR A 172 -7.67 6.99 7.78
N ALA A 173 -6.65 7.50 8.48
CA ALA A 173 -6.83 8.28 9.70
C ALA A 173 -7.69 9.53 9.45
N LYS A 174 -7.37 10.28 8.41
CA LYS A 174 -8.14 11.46 8.00
C LYS A 174 -9.59 11.10 7.63
N ALA A 175 -9.80 10.02 6.89
CA ALA A 175 -11.14 9.56 6.52
C ALA A 175 -11.97 9.19 7.76
N LEU A 176 -11.41 8.44 8.71
CA LEU A 176 -12.06 8.06 9.96
C LEU A 176 -12.43 9.28 10.81
N LYS A 177 -11.60 10.32 10.85
CA LYS A 177 -11.89 11.58 11.58
C LYS A 177 -12.79 12.54 10.82
N SER A 178 -12.96 12.37 9.53
CA SER A 178 -13.87 13.20 8.70
C SER A 178 -15.26 12.57 8.56
N ASN A 179 -15.37 11.25 8.69
CA ASN A 179 -16.64 10.55 8.55
C ASN A 179 -17.55 10.78 9.75
N PRO A 180 -18.80 11.31 9.57
CA PRO A 180 -19.75 11.51 10.65
C PRO A 180 -20.05 10.25 11.48
N GLY A 181 -19.96 9.04 10.85
CA GLY A 181 -20.23 7.78 11.52
C GLY A 181 -19.11 7.25 12.42
N SER A 182 -17.92 7.85 12.40
CA SER A 182 -16.78 7.39 13.20
C SER A 182 -16.05 8.49 13.96
N LYS A 183 -16.16 9.74 13.51
CA LYS A 183 -15.35 10.84 14.07
C LYS A 183 -15.54 11.11 15.55
N PHE A 184 -16.72 10.79 16.11
CA PHE A 184 -17.04 10.99 17.52
C PHE A 184 -16.71 9.75 18.36
N ASP A 185 -16.68 8.57 17.76
CA ASP A 185 -16.42 7.31 18.45
C ASP A 185 -14.91 7.08 18.64
N ILE A 186 -14.08 7.74 17.82
CA ILE A 186 -12.62 7.61 17.86
C ILE A 186 -12.02 8.80 18.60
N GLU A 187 -11.64 8.60 19.87
CA GLU A 187 -10.97 9.61 20.67
C GLU A 187 -9.45 9.62 20.46
N THR A 188 -8.87 8.47 20.10
CA THR A 188 -7.44 8.32 19.82
C THR A 188 -7.19 7.16 18.87
N PHE A 189 -6.17 7.28 18.03
CA PHE A 189 -5.61 6.17 17.29
C PHE A 189 -4.48 5.47 18.04
N LYS A 190 -3.94 6.10 19.08
CA LYS A 190 -2.82 5.57 19.85
C LYS A 190 -3.23 4.36 20.69
N TRP A 191 -2.42 3.31 20.67
CA TRP A 191 -2.61 2.08 21.45
C TRP A 191 -1.23 1.49 21.84
N HIS A 192 -1.19 0.33 22.48
CA HIS A 192 0.05 -0.25 23.02
C HIS A 192 1.08 -0.64 21.93
N ASN A 193 0.65 -0.85 20.70
CA ASN A 193 1.52 -1.14 19.54
C ASN A 193 1.85 0.07 18.66
N SER A 194 1.42 1.28 19.03
CA SER A 194 1.82 2.50 18.34
C SER A 194 3.30 2.80 18.59
N ALA A 195 3.97 3.29 17.57
CA ALA A 195 5.33 3.83 17.67
C ALA A 195 5.46 5.11 16.84
N PRO A 196 6.31 6.05 17.25
CA PRO A 196 6.66 7.20 16.42
C PRO A 196 7.19 6.74 15.07
N PHE A 197 6.75 7.40 14.00
CA PHE A 197 7.26 7.12 12.66
C PHE A 197 8.58 7.90 12.45
N GLU A 198 9.63 7.19 12.14
CA GLU A 198 11.00 7.74 12.05
C GLU A 198 11.31 8.35 10.68
N TRP A 199 10.40 8.28 9.72
CA TRP A 199 10.59 8.73 8.33
C TRP A 199 11.82 8.12 7.66
N HIS A 200 12.11 6.85 7.98
CA HIS A 200 13.28 6.12 7.50
C HIS A 200 12.90 4.69 7.10
N SER A 201 13.38 4.24 5.94
CA SER A 201 13.07 2.90 5.41
C SER A 201 13.51 1.76 6.34
N ARG A 202 14.57 1.97 7.11
CA ARG A 202 15.07 0.98 8.07
C ARG A 202 14.02 0.58 9.10
N GLN A 203 13.24 1.53 9.63
CA GLN A 203 12.18 1.22 10.57
C GLN A 203 11.17 0.24 9.96
N LEU A 204 10.77 0.45 8.71
CA LEU A 204 9.82 -0.42 8.02
C LEU A 204 10.42 -1.81 7.74
N LEU A 205 11.71 -1.90 7.44
CA LEU A 205 12.44 -3.16 7.28
C LEU A 205 12.54 -3.91 8.62
N ASP A 206 12.92 -3.23 9.69
CA ASP A 206 13.08 -3.82 11.03
C ASP A 206 11.74 -4.33 11.61
N LEU A 207 10.63 -3.69 11.22
CA LEU A 207 9.27 -4.10 11.58
C LEU A 207 8.68 -5.18 10.66
N GLY A 208 9.36 -5.55 9.57
CA GLY A 208 8.85 -6.50 8.58
C GLY A 208 7.68 -5.95 7.74
N LEU A 209 7.52 -4.63 7.69
CA LEU A 209 6.50 -3.95 6.87
C LEU A 209 6.97 -3.69 5.44
N MET A 210 8.19 -4.07 5.14
CA MET A 210 8.82 -3.97 3.83
C MET A 210 9.95 -5.00 3.74
N GLU A 211 10.14 -5.58 2.55
CA GLU A 211 11.18 -6.59 2.31
C GLU A 211 12.27 -6.05 1.39
N PRO A 212 13.56 -6.22 1.72
CA PRO A 212 14.66 -5.71 0.90
C PRO A 212 14.90 -6.53 -0.37
N GLY A 213 14.38 -7.77 -0.45
CA GLY A 213 14.62 -8.68 -1.55
C GLY A 213 16.11 -9.04 -1.70
N GLN A 214 16.59 -9.04 -2.94
CA GLN A 214 18.01 -9.26 -3.30
C GLN A 214 18.68 -7.97 -3.80
N TRP A 215 18.17 -6.84 -3.42
CA TRP A 215 18.65 -5.54 -3.87
C TRP A 215 19.72 -4.98 -2.92
N PHE A 216 20.95 -5.48 -3.04
CA PHE A 216 22.13 -5.02 -2.30
C PHE A 216 23.24 -4.57 -3.24
#